data_2efe72990527e53bb00d5c60118cc382
#
_entry.id   2efe72990527e53bb00d5c60118cc382
#
_cell.length_a   1.000
_cell.length_b   1.000
_cell.length_c   1.000
_cell.angle_alpha   90.00
_cell.angle_beta   90.00
_cell.angle_gamma   90.00
#
_symmetry.space_group_name_H-M   'P 1'
#
loop_
_entity.id
_entity.type
_entity.pdbx_description
1 polymer ?
#
loop_
_entity_poly.entity_id
_entity_poly.type
_entity_poly.pdbx_seq_one_letter_code
_entity_poly.pdbx_strand_id
1 'polypeptide(L)'
;MPQVVAQWRGHTDHDLLAWKAAQLARLYSNALLVIESNTLETATSEGDGSRYIMHVIGRSYGNMFCRRQGKPGFQTNVHTKQQVIYGLIAAVRDGRIVERDHEALNELNCYELKPNGSYGAIRGRHDDILMTRAIGLHFVERLNARASCRIPASEHAAITQRPAASLAASRQLQISDFV
;
A
#
# COMPACT_ATOMS: atom_id res chain seq x y z
N MET A 1 11.72 -11.38 -0.94
CA MET A 1 11.78 -9.92 -1.14
C MET A 1 10.40 -9.41 -1.51
N PRO A 2 9.96 -8.27 -0.96
CA PRO A 2 8.75 -7.60 -1.40
C PRO A 2 8.83 -7.24 -2.88
N GLN A 3 7.72 -7.42 -3.60
CA GLN A 3 7.59 -7.04 -5.00
C GLN A 3 6.22 -6.45 -5.26
N VAL A 4 6.14 -5.55 -6.22
CA VAL A 4 4.87 -5.03 -6.70
C VAL A 4 4.28 -6.03 -7.68
N VAL A 5 3.05 -6.48 -7.42
CA VAL A 5 2.38 -7.51 -8.23
C VAL A 5 1.23 -6.96 -9.04
N ALA A 6 0.68 -5.81 -8.67
CA ALA A 6 -0.35 -5.10 -9.41
C ALA A 6 -0.30 -3.60 -9.13
N GLN A 7 -0.70 -2.80 -10.11
CA GLN A 7 -0.87 -1.37 -10.01
C GLN A 7 -2.08 -0.96 -10.83
N TRP A 8 -2.86 -0.04 -10.30
CA TRP A 8 -3.89 0.68 -11.05
C TRP A 8 -3.68 2.18 -10.87
N ARG A 9 -3.71 2.91 -11.96
CA ARG A 9 -3.66 4.37 -12.00
C ARG A 9 -4.66 4.87 -13.05
N GLY A 10 -5.47 5.86 -12.72
CA GLY A 10 -6.44 6.41 -13.66
C GLY A 10 -7.42 7.34 -13.00
N HIS A 11 -8.33 7.88 -13.81
CA HIS A 11 -9.46 8.68 -13.36
C HIS A 11 -10.71 7.81 -13.32
N THR A 12 -11.43 7.85 -12.22
CA THR A 12 -12.69 7.13 -12.05
C THR A 12 -13.49 7.82 -10.93
N ASP A 13 -14.78 7.55 -10.87
CA ASP A 13 -15.61 8.03 -9.77
C ASP A 13 -15.16 7.41 -8.44
N HIS A 14 -15.40 8.13 -7.36
CA HIS A 14 -14.89 7.74 -6.03
C HIS A 14 -15.48 6.42 -5.53
N ASP A 15 -16.74 6.13 -5.84
CA ASP A 15 -17.41 4.88 -5.49
C ASP A 15 -16.82 3.70 -6.29
N LEU A 16 -16.56 3.88 -7.57
CA LEU A 16 -15.88 2.88 -8.41
C LEU A 16 -14.45 2.65 -7.96
N LEU A 17 -13.72 3.71 -7.55
CA LEU A 17 -12.38 3.57 -6.98
C LEU A 17 -12.41 2.72 -5.71
N ALA A 18 -13.37 2.96 -4.82
CA ALA A 18 -13.54 2.18 -3.61
C ALA A 18 -13.83 0.70 -3.91
N TRP A 19 -14.68 0.43 -4.90
CA TRP A 19 -14.97 -0.92 -5.38
C TRP A 19 -13.73 -1.61 -5.94
N LYS A 20 -13.01 -0.96 -6.85
CA LYS A 20 -11.77 -1.48 -7.46
C LYS A 20 -10.74 -1.83 -6.37
N ALA A 21 -10.53 -0.93 -5.41
CA ALA A 21 -9.60 -1.17 -4.30
C ALA A 21 -10.00 -2.39 -3.46
N ALA A 22 -11.27 -2.51 -3.09
CA ALA A 22 -11.78 -3.64 -2.32
C ALA A 22 -11.70 -4.96 -3.10
N GLN A 23 -12.01 -4.96 -4.39
CA GLN A 23 -11.91 -6.16 -5.24
C GLN A 23 -10.45 -6.60 -5.41
N LEU A 24 -9.54 -5.66 -5.68
CA LEU A 24 -8.12 -5.97 -5.79
C LEU A 24 -7.58 -6.57 -4.48
N ALA A 25 -7.95 -6.01 -3.35
CA ALA A 25 -7.54 -6.55 -2.05
C ALA A 25 -8.10 -7.95 -1.78
N ARG A 26 -9.33 -8.24 -2.19
CA ARG A 26 -9.92 -9.59 -2.10
C ARG A 26 -9.21 -10.59 -3.01
N LEU A 27 -8.86 -10.18 -4.23
CA LEU A 27 -8.11 -11.01 -5.17
C LEU A 27 -6.78 -11.48 -4.58
N TYR A 28 -6.11 -10.62 -3.82
CA TYR A 28 -4.87 -10.93 -3.11
C TYR A 28 -5.12 -11.43 -1.67
N SER A 29 -6.04 -12.37 -1.51
CA SER A 29 -6.31 -13.09 -0.24
C SER A 29 -6.69 -12.18 0.93
N ASN A 30 -7.58 -11.23 0.67
CA ASN A 30 -7.98 -10.20 1.64
C ASN A 30 -6.78 -9.41 2.18
N ALA A 31 -5.93 -8.94 1.30
CA ALA A 31 -4.76 -8.14 1.64
C ALA A 31 -5.11 -6.95 2.55
N LEU A 32 -4.18 -6.54 3.39
CA LEU A 32 -4.34 -5.33 4.19
C LEU A 32 -4.45 -4.11 3.28
N LEU A 33 -5.58 -3.42 3.34
CA LEU A 33 -5.79 -2.19 2.59
C LEU A 33 -5.32 -0.99 3.43
N VAL A 34 -4.39 -0.22 2.88
CA VAL A 34 -3.87 1.00 3.49
C VAL A 34 -4.19 2.18 2.58
N ILE A 35 -4.97 3.13 3.07
CA ILE A 35 -5.35 4.34 2.33
C ILE A 35 -4.66 5.53 2.97
N GLU A 36 -4.10 6.42 2.17
CA GLU A 36 -3.58 7.69 2.65
C GLU A 36 -4.76 8.59 3.04
N SER A 37 -4.74 9.11 4.26
CA SER A 37 -5.90 9.77 4.88
C SER A 37 -5.71 11.25 5.18
N ASN A 38 -4.77 11.93 4.50
CA ASN A 38 -4.43 13.33 4.79
C ASN A 38 -5.61 14.27 4.68
N THR A 39 -6.44 14.07 3.66
CA THR A 39 -7.62 14.91 3.40
C THR A 39 -8.80 14.59 4.31
N LEU A 40 -8.78 13.45 5.01
CA LEU A 40 -9.88 13.01 5.88
C LEU A 40 -10.03 13.84 7.16
N GLU A 41 -8.93 14.44 7.64
CA GLU A 41 -8.95 15.21 8.89
C GLU A 41 -9.20 16.70 8.68
N THR A 42 -8.93 17.21 7.47
CA THR A 42 -9.04 18.63 7.14
C THR A 42 -10.34 19.00 6.41
N ALA A 43 -11.03 18.00 5.86
CA ALA A 43 -12.21 18.25 5.06
C ALA A 43 -13.43 18.52 5.93
N THR A 44 -13.93 19.72 5.81
CA THR A 44 -15.21 20.18 6.37
C THR A 44 -16.34 20.14 5.33
N SER A 45 -16.03 19.84 4.07
CA SER A 45 -16.99 19.87 2.96
C SER A 45 -17.48 18.47 2.59
N GLU A 46 -18.76 18.39 2.18
CA GLU A 46 -19.42 17.14 1.75
C GLU A 46 -18.84 16.52 0.48
N GLY A 47 -17.88 17.19 -0.19
CA GLY A 47 -17.28 16.79 -1.46
C GLY A 47 -15.91 16.11 -1.38
N ASP A 48 -15.45 15.68 -0.21
CA ASP A 48 -14.14 15.03 -0.09
C ASP A 48 -14.21 13.56 -0.51
N GLY A 49 -13.68 13.28 -1.70
CA GLY A 49 -13.64 11.94 -2.27
C GLY A 49 -12.93 10.90 -1.39
N SER A 50 -11.86 11.29 -0.69
CA SER A 50 -11.12 10.38 0.20
C SER A 50 -11.99 9.92 1.35
N ARG A 51 -12.78 10.82 1.94
CA ARG A 51 -13.73 10.51 3.01
C ARG A 51 -14.81 9.53 2.54
N TYR A 52 -15.33 9.75 1.34
CA TYR A 52 -16.31 8.87 0.72
C TYR A 52 -15.72 7.47 0.45
N ILE A 53 -14.54 7.39 -0.13
CA ILE A 53 -13.82 6.14 -0.37
C ILE A 53 -13.66 5.37 0.95
N MET A 54 -13.21 6.00 2.01
CA MET A 54 -13.03 5.37 3.31
C MET A 54 -14.33 4.84 3.88
N HIS A 55 -15.43 5.59 3.75
CA HIS A 55 -16.74 5.17 4.20
C HIS A 55 -17.26 3.95 3.44
N VAL A 56 -17.14 3.96 2.12
CA VAL A 56 -17.57 2.84 1.25
C VAL A 56 -16.72 1.61 1.50
N ILE A 57 -15.40 1.75 1.56
CA ILE A 57 -14.49 0.63 1.84
C ILE A 57 -14.73 0.07 3.24
N GLY A 58 -14.85 0.92 4.25
CA GLY A 58 -15.09 0.51 5.63
C GLY A 58 -16.38 -0.32 5.81
N ARG A 59 -17.38 -0.12 4.96
CA ARG A 59 -18.62 -0.92 4.94
C ARG A 59 -18.48 -2.24 4.17
N SER A 60 -17.66 -2.27 3.13
CA SER A 60 -17.58 -3.40 2.21
C SER A 60 -16.30 -4.24 2.36
N TYR A 61 -15.29 -3.73 3.07
CA TYR A 61 -14.00 -4.38 3.23
C TYR A 61 -13.48 -4.26 4.67
N GLY A 62 -13.37 -5.39 5.36
CA GLY A 62 -13.05 -5.42 6.80
C GLY A 62 -11.56 -5.35 7.14
N ASN A 63 -10.63 -5.73 6.22
CA ASN A 63 -9.20 -5.75 6.51
C ASN A 63 -8.51 -4.45 6.09
N MET A 64 -8.88 -3.35 6.76
CA MET A 64 -8.35 -2.03 6.51
C MET A 64 -7.48 -1.54 7.67
N PHE A 65 -6.39 -0.86 7.35
CA PHE A 65 -5.53 -0.26 8.36
C PHE A 65 -6.25 0.89 9.08
N CYS A 66 -6.28 0.80 10.41
CA CYS A 66 -6.72 1.88 11.29
C CYS A 66 -5.58 2.29 12.23
N ARG A 67 -5.43 3.59 12.41
CA ARG A 67 -4.53 4.17 13.41
C ARG A 67 -5.07 3.93 14.83
N ARG A 68 -4.29 4.29 15.83
CA ARG A 68 -4.76 4.32 17.23
C ARG A 68 -6.09 5.10 17.31
N GLN A 69 -6.98 4.68 18.20
CA GLN A 69 -8.34 5.24 18.38
C GLN A 69 -9.31 4.94 17.22
N GLY A 70 -9.03 3.93 16.40
CA GLY A 70 -9.94 3.51 15.32
C GLY A 70 -10.02 4.46 14.12
N LYS A 71 -9.15 5.48 14.05
CA LYS A 71 -9.10 6.38 12.88
C LYS A 71 -8.58 5.63 11.65
N PRO A 72 -9.35 5.54 10.56
CA PRO A 72 -8.95 4.79 9.38
C PRO A 72 -7.83 5.48 8.60
N GLY A 73 -7.04 4.66 7.88
CA GLY A 73 -6.02 5.12 6.94
C GLY A 73 -4.69 5.53 7.57
N PHE A 74 -3.71 5.75 6.71
CA PHE A 74 -2.36 6.21 7.03
C PHE A 74 -2.27 7.72 6.84
N GLN A 75 -1.78 8.43 7.85
CA GLN A 75 -1.60 9.88 7.74
C GLN A 75 -0.17 10.21 7.36
N THR A 76 -0.01 10.92 6.25
CA THR A 76 1.27 11.43 5.77
C THR A 76 1.47 12.85 6.29
N ASN A 77 2.34 12.99 7.26
CA ASN A 77 2.86 14.28 7.76
C ASN A 77 4.38 14.32 7.55
N VAL A 78 5.03 15.40 7.91
CA VAL A 78 6.49 15.58 7.72
C VAL A 78 7.27 14.39 8.31
N HIS A 79 6.94 13.96 9.52
CA HIS A 79 7.64 12.87 10.20
C HIS A 79 7.37 11.51 9.56
N THR A 80 6.12 11.18 9.30
CA THR A 80 5.76 9.89 8.70
C THR A 80 6.23 9.80 7.25
N LYS A 81 6.20 10.91 6.49
CA LYS A 81 6.76 10.98 5.13
C LYS A 81 8.25 10.67 5.15
N GLN A 82 9.02 11.33 6.02
CA GLN A 82 10.45 11.03 6.16
C GLN A 82 10.70 9.56 6.50
N GLN A 83 9.95 9.01 7.44
CA GLN A 83 10.11 7.61 7.88
C GLN A 83 9.91 6.63 6.72
N VAL A 84 8.82 6.77 5.94
CA VAL A 84 8.55 5.84 4.83
C VAL A 84 9.54 6.04 3.68
N ILE A 85 9.96 7.28 3.40
CA ILE A 85 10.95 7.57 2.35
C ILE A 85 12.33 7.02 2.72
N TYR A 86 12.79 7.19 3.95
CA TYR A 86 14.07 6.60 4.39
C TYR A 86 14.03 5.05 4.32
N GLY A 87 12.90 4.44 4.67
CA GLY A 87 12.70 3.01 4.50
C GLY A 87 12.82 2.57 3.04
N LEU A 88 12.18 3.30 2.12
CA LEU A 88 12.26 3.02 0.69
C LEU A 88 13.69 3.21 0.15
N ILE A 89 14.36 4.31 0.48
CA ILE A 89 15.76 4.57 0.06
C ILE A 89 16.67 3.43 0.54
N ALA A 90 16.55 3.03 1.80
CA ALA A 90 17.33 1.91 2.33
C ALA A 90 17.03 0.60 1.60
N ALA A 91 15.76 0.31 1.31
CA ALA A 91 15.37 -0.90 0.61
C ALA A 91 15.86 -0.94 -0.84
N VAL A 92 15.84 0.19 -1.55
CA VAL A 92 16.39 0.29 -2.91
C VAL A 92 17.91 0.09 -2.89
N ARG A 93 18.61 0.81 -2.02
CA ARG A 93 20.08 0.69 -1.86
C ARG A 93 20.52 -0.73 -1.54
N ASP A 94 19.79 -1.40 -0.65
CA ASP A 94 20.13 -2.74 -0.15
C ASP A 94 19.54 -3.85 -1.05
N GLY A 95 18.90 -3.53 -2.18
CA GLY A 95 18.28 -4.47 -3.10
C GLY A 95 17.14 -5.29 -2.45
N ARG A 96 16.42 -4.74 -1.48
CA ARG A 96 15.37 -5.43 -0.71
C ARG A 96 13.96 -5.29 -1.28
N ILE A 97 13.80 -4.62 -2.42
CA ILE A 97 12.53 -4.46 -3.14
C ILE A 97 12.72 -4.76 -4.62
N VAL A 98 11.71 -5.35 -5.26
CA VAL A 98 11.68 -5.55 -6.71
C VAL A 98 10.63 -4.61 -7.30
N GLU A 99 11.07 -3.67 -8.14
CA GLU A 99 10.21 -2.79 -8.93
C GLU A 99 10.37 -3.11 -10.41
N ARG A 100 9.27 -3.22 -11.14
CA ARG A 100 9.24 -3.54 -12.57
C ARG A 100 8.47 -2.51 -13.39
N ASP A 101 7.82 -1.58 -12.73
CA ASP A 101 7.04 -0.54 -13.37
C ASP A 101 7.93 0.63 -13.79
N HIS A 102 7.91 0.97 -15.08
CA HIS A 102 8.71 2.06 -15.64
C HIS A 102 8.28 3.44 -15.12
N GLU A 103 7.00 3.66 -14.84
CA GLU A 103 6.52 4.92 -14.28
C GLU A 103 7.03 5.11 -12.85
N ALA A 104 7.01 4.05 -12.04
CA ALA A 104 7.59 4.07 -10.70
C ALA A 104 9.09 4.36 -10.72
N LEU A 105 9.85 3.75 -11.65
CA LEU A 105 11.27 4.03 -11.82
C LEU A 105 11.52 5.47 -12.26
N ASN A 106 10.67 6.04 -13.11
CA ASN A 106 10.77 7.45 -13.52
C ASN A 106 10.51 8.40 -12.34
N GLU A 107 9.52 8.11 -11.48
CA GLU A 107 9.28 8.90 -10.27
C GLU A 107 10.45 8.79 -9.29
N LEU A 108 11.04 7.60 -9.11
CA LEU A 108 12.25 7.42 -8.29
C LEU A 108 13.42 8.27 -8.79
N ASN A 109 13.65 8.32 -10.10
CA ASN A 109 14.72 9.10 -10.71
C ASN A 109 14.50 10.63 -10.62
N CYS A 110 13.24 11.04 -10.43
CA CYS A 110 12.85 12.45 -10.32
C CYS A 110 12.60 12.90 -8.87
N TYR A 111 13.07 12.13 -7.88
CA TYR A 111 12.82 12.41 -6.47
C TYR A 111 14.11 12.90 -5.79
N GLU A 112 14.04 14.02 -5.10
CA GLU A 112 15.23 14.69 -4.57
C GLU A 112 15.05 15.19 -3.13
N LEU A 113 16.17 15.39 -2.45
CA LEU A 113 16.22 16.15 -1.22
C LEU A 113 16.27 17.65 -1.58
N LYS A 114 15.25 18.39 -1.21
CA LYS A 114 15.13 19.82 -1.47
C LYS A 114 16.02 20.64 -0.51
N PRO A 115 16.36 21.89 -0.86
CA PRO A 115 17.19 22.76 0.00
C PRO A 115 16.59 23.01 1.41
N ASN A 116 15.28 22.90 1.55
CA ASN A 116 14.60 23.01 2.84
C ASN A 116 14.63 21.72 3.69
N GLY A 117 15.37 20.69 3.26
CA GLY A 117 15.48 19.41 3.95
C GLY A 117 14.29 18.45 3.76
N SER A 118 13.29 18.83 2.96
CA SER A 118 12.19 17.94 2.64
C SER A 118 12.48 17.09 1.40
N TYR A 119 11.87 15.91 1.32
CA TYR A 119 11.89 15.09 0.13
C TYR A 119 10.69 15.35 -0.76
N GLY A 120 10.88 15.33 -2.07
CA GLY A 120 9.78 15.50 -3.03
C GLY A 120 10.24 15.38 -4.48
N ALA A 121 9.28 15.24 -5.38
CA ALA A 121 9.56 15.27 -6.81
C ALA A 121 10.15 16.61 -7.25
N ILE A 122 11.00 16.60 -8.27
CA ILE A 122 11.46 17.80 -8.94
C ILE A 122 10.26 18.59 -9.51
N ARG A 123 10.46 19.88 -9.76
CA ARG A 123 9.37 20.75 -10.22
C ARG A 123 8.72 20.22 -11.50
N GLY A 124 7.38 20.10 -11.50
CA GLY A 124 6.60 19.60 -12.63
C GLY A 124 6.54 18.08 -12.77
N ARG A 125 7.02 17.34 -11.77
CA ARG A 125 6.90 15.89 -11.68
C ARG A 125 6.04 15.48 -10.48
N HIS A 126 5.52 14.26 -10.52
CA HIS A 126 4.69 13.65 -9.48
C HIS A 126 5.49 12.61 -8.68
N ASP A 127 5.03 12.32 -7.46
CA ASP A 127 5.60 11.31 -6.56
C ASP A 127 4.53 10.35 -6.02
N ASP A 128 3.38 10.26 -6.69
CA ASP A 128 2.22 9.50 -6.23
C ASP A 128 2.50 8.00 -6.16
N ILE A 129 3.11 7.45 -7.21
CA ILE A 129 3.48 6.05 -7.29
C ILE A 129 4.57 5.75 -6.27
N LEU A 130 5.60 6.60 -6.19
CA LEU A 130 6.69 6.46 -5.23
C LEU A 130 6.15 6.45 -3.79
N MET A 131 5.23 7.34 -3.45
CA MET A 131 4.61 7.38 -2.13
C MET A 131 3.84 6.10 -1.81
N THR A 132 3.09 5.55 -2.78
CA THR A 132 2.41 4.26 -2.57
C THR A 132 3.40 3.12 -2.32
N ARG A 133 4.56 3.11 -2.99
CA ARG A 133 5.65 2.14 -2.76
C ARG A 133 6.24 2.29 -1.36
N ALA A 134 6.53 3.52 -0.95
CA ALA A 134 7.12 3.81 0.36
C ALA A 134 6.18 3.39 1.50
N ILE A 135 4.89 3.73 1.40
CA ILE A 135 3.88 3.33 2.38
C ILE A 135 3.70 1.80 2.37
N GLY A 136 3.56 1.19 1.20
CA GLY A 136 3.39 -0.26 1.08
C GLY A 136 4.54 -1.04 1.71
N LEU A 137 5.78 -0.67 1.41
CA LEU A 137 6.98 -1.29 1.97
C LEU A 137 7.02 -1.16 3.50
N HIS A 138 6.72 0.01 4.04
CA HIS A 138 6.66 0.24 5.48
C HIS A 138 5.71 -0.73 6.20
N PHE A 139 4.54 -1.01 5.59
CA PHE A 139 3.59 -1.96 6.17
C PHE A 139 4.04 -3.41 6.03
N VAL A 140 4.61 -3.79 4.89
CA VAL A 140 5.14 -5.14 4.66
C VAL A 140 6.24 -5.46 5.67
N GLU A 141 7.19 -4.56 5.89
CA GLU A 141 8.28 -4.76 6.87
C GLU A 141 7.76 -4.87 8.30
N ARG A 142 6.78 -4.06 8.69
CA ARG A 142 6.15 -4.14 10.02
C ARG A 142 5.35 -5.42 10.23
N LEU A 143 4.65 -5.90 9.21
CA LEU A 143 3.90 -7.16 9.29
C LEU A 143 4.85 -8.34 9.43
N ASN A 144 5.93 -8.37 8.66
CA ASN A 144 6.95 -9.40 8.74
C ASN A 144 7.64 -9.42 10.11
N ALA A 145 8.00 -8.26 10.65
CA ALA A 145 8.58 -8.15 11.99
C ALA A 145 7.62 -8.68 13.08
N ARG A 146 6.32 -8.39 12.98
CA ARG A 146 5.32 -8.90 13.92
C ARG A 146 5.11 -10.42 13.79
N ALA A 147 5.14 -10.95 12.57
CA ALA A 147 5.04 -12.39 12.33
C ALA A 147 6.22 -13.11 12.96
N SER A 148 7.44 -12.60 12.78
CA SER A 148 8.66 -13.15 13.36
C SER A 148 8.66 -13.17 14.91
N CYS A 149 7.99 -12.19 15.52
CA CYS A 149 7.86 -12.14 17.00
C CYS A 149 6.78 -13.06 17.58
N ARG A 150 5.88 -13.60 16.74
CA ARG A 150 4.72 -14.37 17.22
C ARG A 150 4.84 -15.89 17.09
N ILE A 151 5.78 -16.39 16.32
CA ILE A 151 5.93 -17.83 16.08
C ILE A 151 7.06 -18.36 16.99
N PRO A 152 6.75 -19.17 18.03
CA PRO A 152 7.77 -19.91 18.77
C PRO A 152 8.52 -20.84 17.81
N ALA A 153 9.81 -21.06 18.04
CA ALA A 153 10.66 -21.89 17.18
C ALA A 153 10.11 -23.33 16.98
N SER A 154 9.29 -23.82 17.92
CA SER A 154 8.62 -25.12 17.85
C SER A 154 7.49 -25.20 16.81
N GLU A 155 6.88 -24.07 16.41
CA GLU A 155 5.81 -24.06 15.40
C GLU A 155 6.32 -23.88 13.98
N HIS A 156 7.55 -23.39 13.79
CA HIS A 156 8.16 -23.28 12.46
C HIS A 156 8.31 -24.63 11.76
N ALA A 157 8.55 -25.71 12.50
CA ALA A 157 8.67 -27.07 11.97
C ALA A 157 7.34 -27.62 11.44
N ALA A 158 6.21 -27.21 11.99
CA ALA A 158 4.88 -27.70 11.58
C ALA A 158 4.33 -27.00 10.32
N ILE A 159 4.75 -25.75 10.05
CA ILE A 159 4.29 -24.99 8.89
C ILE A 159 5.03 -25.39 7.61
N THR A 160 6.29 -25.84 7.73
CA THR A 160 7.12 -26.27 6.60
C THR A 160 6.71 -27.64 6.04
N GLN A 161 5.86 -28.40 6.74
CA GLN A 161 5.41 -29.75 6.33
C GLN A 161 4.02 -29.82 5.71
N ARG A 162 3.36 -28.68 5.44
CA ARG A 162 2.08 -28.72 4.70
C ARG A 162 2.37 -28.93 3.21
N PRO A 163 1.90 -30.03 2.60
CA PRO A 163 2.08 -30.27 1.17
C PRO A 163 1.29 -29.24 0.35
N ALA A 164 1.88 -28.83 -0.78
CA ALA A 164 1.38 -27.82 -1.72
C ALA A 164 0.08 -28.21 -2.49
N ALA A 165 -0.75 -29.10 -1.96
CA ALA A 165 -1.90 -29.69 -2.66
C ALA A 165 -3.24 -28.93 -2.52
N SER A 166 -3.27 -27.75 -1.94
CA SER A 166 -4.53 -27.00 -1.69
C SER A 166 -4.72 -25.69 -2.49
N LEU A 167 -3.86 -25.41 -3.46
CA LEU A 167 -3.91 -24.15 -4.24
C LEU A 167 -4.62 -24.25 -5.60
N ALA A 168 -5.27 -25.37 -5.89
CA ALA A 168 -5.86 -25.65 -7.23
C ALA A 168 -7.34 -25.28 -7.39
N ALA A 169 -7.95 -24.50 -6.51
CA ALA A 169 -9.37 -24.12 -6.62
C ALA A 169 -9.63 -22.61 -6.64
N SER A 170 -8.70 -21.80 -7.09
CA SER A 170 -8.96 -20.37 -7.34
C SER A 170 -9.38 -20.19 -8.80
N ARG A 171 -10.66 -19.86 -9.04
CA ARG A 171 -11.17 -19.46 -10.35
C ARG A 171 -10.28 -18.34 -10.92
N GLN A 172 -9.75 -18.58 -12.11
CA GLN A 172 -9.11 -17.54 -12.94
C GLN A 172 -10.16 -16.47 -13.28
N LEU A 173 -10.07 -15.33 -12.59
CA LEU A 173 -10.71 -14.10 -13.05
C LEU A 173 -9.84 -13.52 -14.15
N GLN A 174 -10.42 -13.26 -15.31
CA GLN A 174 -9.70 -12.69 -16.45
C GLN A 174 -9.54 -11.18 -16.24
N ILE A 175 -8.42 -10.65 -16.73
CA ILE A 175 -8.07 -9.20 -16.64
C ILE A 175 -9.13 -8.32 -17.36
N SER A 176 -9.94 -8.88 -18.25
CA SER A 176 -11.06 -8.20 -18.92
C SER A 176 -12.16 -7.70 -18.00
N ASP A 177 -12.22 -8.17 -16.76
CA ASP A 177 -13.25 -7.75 -15.78
C ASP A 177 -12.91 -6.42 -15.09
N PHE A 178 -11.76 -5.83 -15.44
CA PHE A 178 -11.23 -4.61 -14.84
C PHE A 178 -11.14 -3.41 -15.80
N VAL A 179 -11.70 -3.51 -17.00
CA VAL A 179 -11.72 -2.41 -18.00
C VAL A 179 -13.07 -1.73 -18.00
#